data_9fc9dc5853391d9891170257933b5d0d
#
_entry.id   9fc9dc5853391d9891170257933b5d0d
#
_cell.length_a   1.000
_cell.length_b   1.000
_cell.length_c   1.000
_cell.angle_alpha   90.00
_cell.angle_beta   90.00
_cell.angle_gamma   90.00
#
_symmetry.space_group_name_H-M   'P 1'
#
loop_
_entity.id
_entity.type
_entity.pdbx_description
1 polymer ?
#
loop_
_entity_poly.entity_id
_entity_poly.type
_entity_poly.pdbx_seq_one_letter_code
_entity_poly.pdbx_strand_id
1 'polypeptide(L)'
;MMQPFDSGIEPSLTPRPRKSERVGLSAEVILRRAGHGSYRVKILDVSLHGCKAEFVERPNLDELVWIKFDDLQSLEAMVCWIRGLEVGLEFERSIHPAVFEMLVSRLNL
;
A
#
# COMPACT_ATOMS: atom_id res chain seq x y z
N MET A 1 24.00 -9.29 -17.17
CA MET A 1 23.81 -9.75 -17.00
C MET A 1 23.73 -9.49 -16.59
N MET A 2 23.40 -9.09 -16.55
CA MET A 2 22.97 -9.28 -16.20
C MET A 2 22.71 -8.73 -15.80
N GLN A 3 22.40 -8.23 -15.65
CA GLN A 3 21.83 -8.27 -15.37
C GLN A 3 21.67 -7.65 -14.98
N PRO A 4 21.54 -7.32 -15.03
CA PRO A 4 21.07 -7.25 -14.75
C PRO A 4 20.88 -6.85 -14.16
N PHE A 5 20.61 -6.54 -13.77
CA PHE A 5 20.24 -7.12 -13.41
C PHE A 5 20.28 -6.94 -13.14
N ASP A 6 19.95 -6.19 -13.21
CA ASP A 6 19.74 -6.87 -13.13
C ASP A 6 19.68 -6.54 -12.68
N SER A 7 19.50 -5.85 -12.71
CA SER A 7 19.24 -6.32 -12.67
C SER A 7 18.99 -6.12 -12.14
N GLY A 8 18.79 -5.73 -12.04
CA GLY A 8 18.24 -6.42 -12.02
C GLY A 8 17.91 -6.19 -11.56
N ILE A 9 17.52 -5.71 -11.61
CA ILE A 9 17.05 -6.35 -11.63
C ILE A 9 16.76 -6.25 -11.35
N GLU A 10 16.24 -5.95 -11.33
CA GLU A 10 15.75 -6.65 -11.42
C GLU A 10 15.42 -6.62 -11.25
N PRO A 11 15.37 -6.31 -11.39
CA PRO A 11 14.81 -6.92 -11.45
C PRO A 11 14.55 -7.02 -11.27
N SER A 12 14.21 -6.93 -11.38
CA SER A 12 13.88 -7.73 -11.53
C SER A 12 13.72 -8.08 -11.56
N LEU A 13 13.43 -8.01 -11.85
CA LEU A 13 13.19 -8.76 -12.02
C LEU A 13 12.92 -9.29 -11.94
N THR A 14 12.72 -9.24 -12.03
CA THR A 14 12.38 -9.97 -11.86
C THR A 14 12.06 -10.22 -11.64
N PRO A 15 11.81 -10.59 -12.24
CA PRO A 15 11.13 -10.78 -11.92
C PRO A 15 11.00 -10.72 -10.98
N ARG A 16 11.23 -10.44 -10.80
CA ARG A 16 10.88 -10.46 -9.96
C ARG A 16 10.35 -10.64 -9.72
N PRO A 17 10.88 -10.99 -9.91
CA PRO A 17 9.48 -11.07 -9.98
C PRO A 17 8.73 -10.24 -9.04
N ARG A 18 7.81 -9.56 -9.49
CA ARG A 18 6.95 -8.86 -8.61
C ARG A 18 6.19 -9.80 -7.71
N LYS A 19 6.06 -9.42 -6.46
CA LYS A 19 5.30 -10.23 -5.53
C LYS A 19 3.82 -10.20 -5.88
N SER A 20 3.34 -9.07 -6.39
CA SER A 20 1.94 -8.95 -6.70
C SER A 20 1.72 -7.80 -7.65
N GLU A 21 0.60 -7.85 -8.34
CA GLU A 21 0.20 -6.80 -9.23
C GLU A 21 -0.25 -5.58 -8.45
N ARG A 22 0.13 -4.39 -8.92
CA ARG A 22 -0.34 -3.14 -8.37
C ARG A 22 -1.46 -2.61 -9.24
N VAL A 23 -2.55 -2.22 -8.59
CA VAL A 23 -3.71 -1.67 -9.28
C VAL A 23 -3.84 -0.21 -8.87
N GLY A 24 -3.76 0.68 -9.85
CA GLY A 24 -3.97 2.09 -9.62
C GLY A 24 -5.43 2.37 -9.36
N LEU A 25 -5.69 3.28 -8.42
CA LEU A 25 -7.05 3.66 -8.14
C LEU A 25 -7.05 5.02 -7.47
N SER A 26 -8.24 5.55 -7.24
CA SER A 26 -8.39 6.83 -6.57
C SER A 26 -9.57 6.69 -5.62
N ALA A 27 -9.27 6.40 -4.38
CA ALA A 27 -10.29 6.15 -3.38
C ALA A 27 -9.83 6.70 -2.05
N GLU A 28 -10.78 7.09 -1.21
CA GLU A 28 -10.48 7.56 0.14
C GLU A 28 -10.78 6.46 1.13
N VAL A 29 -9.90 6.29 2.08
CA VAL A 29 -10.05 5.30 3.12
C VAL A 29 -9.73 5.95 4.45
N ILE A 30 -10.12 5.29 5.54
CA ILE A 30 -9.84 5.77 6.89
C ILE A 30 -8.48 5.23 7.31
N LEU A 31 -7.64 6.11 7.79
CA LEU A 31 -6.32 5.74 8.31
C LEU A 31 -6.22 6.21 9.75
N ARG A 32 -5.73 5.35 10.61
CA ARG A 32 -5.50 5.68 12.01
C ARG A 32 -4.02 5.60 12.31
N ARG A 33 -3.51 6.61 12.97
CA ARG A 33 -2.14 6.68 13.45
C ARG A 33 -2.17 6.68 14.98
N ALA A 34 -1.24 5.97 15.59
CA ALA A 34 -1.14 5.93 17.04
C ALA A 34 -0.93 7.35 17.57
N GLY A 35 -1.77 7.77 18.51
CA GLY A 35 -1.65 9.09 19.09
C GLY A 35 -2.15 10.24 18.24
N HIS A 36 -2.66 9.97 17.05
CA HIS A 36 -3.08 11.05 16.13
C HIS A 36 -4.54 10.94 15.70
N GLY A 37 -5.24 9.90 16.16
CA GLY A 37 -6.62 9.70 15.75
C GLY A 37 -6.74 9.18 14.33
N SER A 38 -7.93 9.34 13.76
CA SER A 38 -8.24 8.81 12.43
C SER A 38 -8.57 9.95 11.49
N TYR A 39 -8.19 9.78 10.22
CA TYR A 39 -8.54 10.74 9.19
C TYR A 39 -8.54 10.04 7.84
N ARG A 40 -9.02 10.73 6.81
CA ARG A 40 -9.10 10.15 5.48
C ARG A 40 -7.81 10.38 4.73
N VAL A 41 -7.39 9.35 3.99
CA VAL A 41 -6.28 9.47 3.06
C VAL A 41 -6.73 8.92 1.72
N LYS A 42 -6.06 9.36 0.67
CA LYS A 42 -6.36 8.91 -0.68
C LYS A 42 -5.43 7.76 -1.02
N ILE A 43 -6.01 6.64 -1.43
CA ILE A 43 -5.22 5.50 -1.90
C ILE A 43 -4.95 5.69 -3.38
N LEU A 44 -3.70 5.59 -3.77
CA LEU A 44 -3.28 5.78 -5.16
C LEU A 44 -3.06 4.47 -5.88
N ASP A 45 -2.62 3.44 -5.18
CA ASP A 45 -2.56 2.08 -5.72
C ASP A 45 -2.56 1.09 -4.57
N VAL A 46 -2.85 -0.15 -4.88
CA VAL A 46 -2.89 -1.21 -3.88
C VAL A 46 -2.41 -2.51 -4.52
N SER A 47 -1.77 -3.34 -3.70
CA SER A 47 -1.36 -4.68 -4.08
C SER A 47 -1.65 -5.60 -2.90
N LEU A 48 -1.32 -6.87 -3.06
CA LEU A 48 -1.52 -7.83 -1.98
C LEU A 48 -0.69 -7.49 -0.75
N HIS A 49 0.43 -6.80 -0.93
CA HIS A 49 1.42 -6.60 0.14
C HIS A 49 1.46 -5.19 0.67
N GLY A 50 0.81 -4.23 0.03
CA GLY A 50 0.86 -2.86 0.48
C GLY A 50 0.11 -1.93 -0.43
N CYS A 51 0.26 -0.65 -0.16
CA CYS A 51 -0.41 0.37 -0.96
C CYS A 51 0.40 1.65 -0.95
N LYS A 52 0.06 2.55 -1.87
CA LYS A 52 0.58 3.90 -1.90
C LYS A 52 -0.58 4.83 -1.58
N ALA A 53 -0.36 5.75 -0.66
CA ALA A 53 -1.40 6.66 -0.21
C ALA A 53 -0.89 8.08 -0.17
N GLU A 54 -1.79 9.02 -0.34
CA GLU A 54 -1.49 10.43 -0.17
C GLU A 54 -2.00 10.87 1.20
N PHE A 55 -1.07 11.25 2.08
CA PHE A 55 -1.39 11.61 3.44
C PHE A 55 -1.71 13.10 3.54
N VAL A 56 -2.43 13.45 4.59
CA VAL A 56 -2.68 14.86 4.92
C VAL A 56 -1.48 15.44 5.65
N GLU A 57 -0.90 14.63 6.53
CA GLU A 57 0.29 15.01 7.30
C GLU A 57 1.36 13.98 7.05
N ARG A 58 2.60 14.44 6.99
CA ARG A 58 3.73 13.56 6.74
C ARG A 58 3.97 12.65 7.96
N PRO A 59 3.93 11.33 7.78
CA PRO A 59 4.23 10.41 8.89
C PRO A 59 5.74 10.23 9.04
N ASN A 60 6.13 9.35 9.96
CA ASN A 60 7.51 8.97 10.14
C ASN A 60 7.75 7.62 9.49
N LEU A 61 8.99 7.39 9.03
CA LEU A 61 9.39 6.08 8.55
C LEU A 61 9.21 5.05 9.66
N ASP A 62 8.79 3.85 9.26
CA ASP A 62 8.57 2.73 10.18
C ASP A 62 7.43 2.97 11.16
N GLU A 63 6.65 4.01 10.92
CA GLU A 63 5.48 4.26 11.77
C GLU A 63 4.42 3.21 11.46
N LEU A 64 3.76 2.74 12.50
CA LEU A 64 2.68 1.76 12.39
C LEU A 64 1.36 2.48 12.23
N VAL A 65 0.57 2.05 11.25
CA VAL A 65 -0.73 2.66 10.99
C VAL A 65 -1.74 1.55 10.73
N TRP A 66 -3.01 1.92 10.78
CA TRP A 66 -4.11 0.99 10.52
C TRP A 66 -5.00 1.60 9.44
N ILE A 67 -5.27 0.82 8.40
CA ILE A 67 -6.04 1.28 7.26
C ILE A 67 -7.33 0.49 7.20
N LYS A 68 -8.43 1.20 7.07
CA LYS A 68 -9.73 0.55 6.92
C LYS A 68 -10.27 0.84 5.53
N PHE A 69 -10.34 -0.20 4.72
CA PHE A 69 -10.90 -0.11 3.38
C PHE A 69 -12.39 -0.42 3.47
N ASP A 70 -13.20 0.60 3.22
CA ASP A 70 -14.64 0.44 3.19
C ASP A 70 -15.12 -0.19 4.52
N ASP A 71 -15.89 -1.26 4.45
CA ASP A 71 -16.40 -1.93 5.65
C ASP A 71 -15.57 -3.15 6.03
N LEU A 72 -14.39 -3.29 5.46
CA LEU A 72 -13.50 -4.38 5.81
C LEU A 72 -12.79 -4.09 7.13
N GLN A 73 -12.20 -5.14 7.70
CA GLN A 73 -11.40 -5.01 8.90
C GLN A 73 -10.19 -4.11 8.64
N SER A 74 -9.78 -3.39 9.68
CA SER A 74 -8.57 -2.58 9.58
C SER A 74 -7.36 -3.47 9.34
N LEU A 75 -6.48 -3.01 8.48
CA LEU A 75 -5.24 -3.68 8.17
C LEU A 75 -4.09 -2.91 8.81
N GLU A 76 -3.24 -3.64 9.50
CA GLU A 76 -2.04 -3.07 10.10
C GLU A 76 -0.98 -2.92 9.01
N ALA A 77 -0.33 -1.76 8.98
CA ALA A 77 0.67 -1.47 7.96
C ALA A 77 1.77 -0.62 8.55
N MET A 78 2.91 -0.63 7.87
CA MET A 78 4.08 0.11 8.29
C MET A 78 4.50 1.04 7.17
N VAL A 79 4.88 2.27 7.53
CA VAL A 79 5.37 3.25 6.57
C VAL A 79 6.75 2.80 6.11
N CYS A 80 6.89 2.50 4.82
CA CYS A 80 8.15 1.98 4.29
C CYS A 80 8.92 2.99 3.44
N TRP A 81 8.24 4.01 2.89
CA TRP A 81 8.93 5.11 2.23
C TRP A 81 8.02 6.32 2.21
N ILE A 82 8.65 7.50 2.11
CA ILE A 82 7.93 8.78 2.10
C ILE A 82 8.52 9.65 1.01
N ARG A 83 7.65 10.25 0.20
CA ARG A 83 8.05 11.19 -0.83
C ARG A 83 7.04 12.34 -0.79
N GLY A 84 7.40 13.42 -0.08
CA GLY A 84 6.44 14.49 0.15
C GLY A 84 5.29 13.97 1.00
N LEU A 85 4.09 14.03 0.48
CA LEU A 85 2.91 13.49 1.16
C LEU A 85 2.50 12.13 0.60
N GLU A 86 3.20 11.64 -0.42
CA GLU A 86 3.00 10.28 -0.91
C GLU A 86 3.77 9.32 -0.03
N VAL A 87 3.09 8.28 0.41
CA VAL A 87 3.62 7.35 1.40
C VAL A 87 3.39 5.93 0.94
N GLY A 88 4.44 5.12 1.00
CA GLY A 88 4.34 3.70 0.74
C GLY A 88 4.10 2.95 2.02
N LEU A 89 3.10 2.10 2.02
CA LEU A 89 2.71 1.32 3.19
C LEU A 89 2.82 -0.16 2.87
N GLU A 90 3.43 -0.90 3.78
CA GLU A 90 3.54 -2.35 3.67
C GLU A 90 2.63 -2.98 4.70
N PHE A 91 1.73 -3.86 4.26
CA PHE A 91 0.81 -4.52 5.18
C PHE A 91 1.57 -5.52 6.05
N GLU A 92 1.19 -5.58 7.31
CA GLU A 92 1.76 -6.56 8.23
C GLU A 92 1.51 -7.97 7.70
N ARG A 93 0.31 -8.20 7.16
CA ARG A 93 -0.05 -9.46 6.53
C ARG A 93 -0.59 -9.16 5.14
N SER A 94 -0.17 -9.96 4.17
CA SER A 94 -0.67 -9.78 2.82
C SER A 94 -2.18 -10.03 2.79
N ILE A 95 -2.84 -9.34 1.86
CA ILE A 95 -4.28 -9.51 1.68
C ILE A 95 -4.51 -10.81 0.91
N HIS A 96 -5.52 -11.57 1.33
CA HIS A 96 -5.90 -12.75 0.59
C HIS A 96 -6.33 -12.35 -0.83
N PRO A 97 -5.92 -13.10 -1.86
CA PRO A 97 -6.26 -12.70 -3.24
C PRO A 97 -7.74 -12.47 -3.49
N ALA A 98 -8.61 -13.28 -2.90
CA ALA A 98 -10.05 -13.09 -3.09
C ALA A 98 -10.53 -11.78 -2.48
N VAL A 99 -9.97 -11.41 -1.33
CA VAL A 99 -10.30 -10.15 -0.67
C VAL A 99 -9.76 -9.00 -1.49
N PHE A 100 -8.56 -9.17 -2.04
CA PHE A 100 -7.95 -8.14 -2.89
C PHE A 100 -8.82 -7.86 -4.11
N GLU A 101 -9.30 -8.89 -4.79
CA GLU A 101 -10.17 -8.71 -5.96
C GLU A 101 -11.45 -7.98 -5.60
N MET A 102 -12.05 -8.36 -4.47
CA MET A 102 -13.25 -7.70 -3.99
C MET A 102 -13.00 -6.23 -3.71
N LEU A 103 -11.87 -5.95 -3.05
CA LEU A 103 -11.51 -4.60 -2.67
C LEU A 103 -11.28 -3.73 -3.89
N VAL A 104 -10.53 -4.22 -4.87
CA VAL A 104 -10.26 -3.48 -6.09
C VAL A 104 -11.57 -3.21 -6.84
N SER A 105 -12.45 -4.19 -6.88
CA SER A 105 -13.74 -4.03 -7.53
C SER A 105 -14.56 -2.93 -6.87
N ARG A 106 -14.52 -2.85 -5.55
CA ARG A 106 -15.29 -1.83 -4.83
C ARG A 106 -14.67 -0.44 -4.96
N LEU A 107 -13.34 -0.35 -4.92
CA LEU A 107 -12.68 0.95 -4.90
C LEU A 107 -12.49 1.54 -6.29
N ASN A 108 -12.58 0.73 -7.31
CA ASN A 108 -12.28 1.15 -8.67
C ASN A 108 -13.52 1.41 -9.51
N LEU A 109 -14.60 1.79 -8.89
CA LEU A 109 -15.86 2.06 -9.61
C LEU A 109 -15.91 3.43 -10.24
#